data_f5309d5bc028846b274321cbddcc4044
#
_entry.id   f5309d5bc028846b274321cbddcc4044
#
_cell.length_a   1.000
_cell.length_b   1.000
_cell.length_c   1.000
_cell.angle_alpha   90.00
_cell.angle_beta   90.00
_cell.angle_gamma   90.00
#
_symmetry.space_group_name_H-M   'P 1'
#
loop_
_entity.id
_entity.type
_entity.pdbx_description
1 polymer ?
#
loop_
_entity_poly.entity_id
_entity_poly.type
_entity_poly.pdbx_seq_one_letter_code
_entity_poly.pdbx_strand_id
1 'polypeptide(L)'
;MLPMRYKSILLAFLLFYVSLAAFAAPGTMRLDYYHTGDASHELFSVDRIVIEPLPWPGDLTKTIDDTNLGNYFFEVRDQANGRVLYSRGFSSVYGEWITTEEAKTASRTFSESLRFPVPEAPVKIVLKRRDEGEFREIWTTRIDPKDKFIDSSRPHSPGPLLTIQKSGEPATKVDLLIMGDGYTAAERTKFENDARHFTEILFTRSPFRERRADFNVWGLCPPSEESGISRPSNGIHRRSPLGTTYDTFDTERYILTPENRALRDYASYAPYEFIEILVNGATYGGGGIFNLYATVTADS
;
A
#
# COMPACT_ATOMS: atom_id res chain seq x y z
N MET A 1 -74.82 -26.46 -36.80
CA MET A 1 -73.61 -25.67 -37.05
C MET A 1 -73.37 -24.81 -35.81
N LEU A 2 -72.42 -25.24 -34.91
CA LEU A 2 -71.99 -24.47 -33.74
C LEU A 2 -70.66 -23.77 -34.05
N PRO A 3 -70.46 -22.54 -33.67
CA PRO A 3 -69.17 -21.91 -33.80
C PRO A 3 -68.29 -22.24 -32.60
N MET A 4 -67.06 -22.65 -32.92
CA MET A 4 -65.96 -22.94 -31.98
C MET A 4 -65.44 -21.66 -31.36
N ARG A 5 -65.48 -21.54 -30.02
CA ARG A 5 -64.88 -20.44 -29.25
C ARG A 5 -63.40 -20.73 -29.00
N TYR A 6 -62.50 -19.93 -29.57
CA TYR A 6 -61.10 -19.91 -29.21
C TYR A 6 -60.92 -19.18 -27.87
N LYS A 7 -60.41 -19.88 -26.84
CA LYS A 7 -59.94 -19.30 -25.59
C LYS A 7 -58.48 -18.89 -25.80
N SER A 8 -58.20 -17.59 -25.89
CA SER A 8 -56.86 -17.04 -25.88
C SER A 8 -56.28 -17.14 -24.46
N ILE A 9 -55.28 -17.98 -24.27
CA ILE A 9 -54.52 -18.04 -23.03
C ILE A 9 -53.43 -16.97 -23.13
N LEU A 10 -53.59 -15.90 -22.37
CA LEU A 10 -52.58 -14.85 -22.21
C LEU A 10 -51.55 -15.35 -21.20
N LEU A 11 -50.39 -15.78 -21.66
CA LEU A 11 -49.25 -16.18 -20.82
C LEU A 11 -48.48 -14.91 -20.41
N ALA A 12 -48.71 -14.42 -19.19
CA ALA A 12 -47.97 -13.31 -18.63
C ALA A 12 -46.60 -13.81 -18.15
N PHE A 13 -45.53 -13.51 -18.90
CA PHE A 13 -44.17 -13.67 -18.45
C PHE A 13 -43.83 -12.58 -17.44
N LEU A 14 -43.82 -12.91 -16.16
CA LEU A 14 -43.31 -12.05 -15.09
C LEU A 14 -41.77 -12.13 -15.12
N LEU A 15 -41.10 -11.18 -15.78
CA LEU A 15 -39.65 -11.01 -15.72
C LEU A 15 -39.29 -10.47 -14.32
N PHE A 16 -38.80 -11.34 -13.45
CA PHE A 16 -38.15 -10.96 -12.22
C PHE A 16 -36.78 -10.31 -12.58
N TYR A 17 -36.74 -9.00 -12.64
CA TYR A 17 -35.46 -8.26 -12.61
C TYR A 17 -34.89 -8.37 -11.19
N VAL A 18 -34.03 -9.34 -10.97
CA VAL A 18 -33.13 -9.32 -9.80
C VAL A 18 -32.12 -8.23 -10.07
N SER A 19 -32.38 -7.04 -9.55
CA SER A 19 -31.34 -6.00 -9.46
C SER A 19 -30.26 -6.51 -8.54
N LEU A 20 -29.15 -7.05 -9.08
CA LEU A 20 -27.92 -7.14 -8.33
C LEU A 20 -27.53 -5.70 -7.99
N ALA A 21 -27.82 -5.27 -6.77
CA ALA A 21 -27.20 -4.08 -6.23
C ALA A 21 -25.68 -4.38 -6.20
N ALA A 22 -24.95 -3.81 -7.15
CA ALA A 22 -23.50 -3.78 -7.06
C ALA A 22 -23.18 -2.94 -5.83
N PHE A 23 -22.81 -3.60 -4.73
CA PHE A 23 -22.29 -2.89 -3.58
C PHE A 23 -21.00 -2.19 -4.06
N ALA A 24 -20.97 -0.86 -3.99
CA ALA A 24 -19.77 -0.12 -4.24
C ALA A 24 -18.69 -0.59 -3.26
N ALA A 25 -17.47 -0.79 -3.74
CA ALA A 25 -16.36 -1.14 -2.85
C ALA A 25 -16.25 -0.08 -1.75
N PRO A 26 -15.99 -0.46 -0.49
CA PRO A 26 -15.77 0.49 0.59
C PRO A 26 -14.61 1.41 0.25
N GLY A 27 -14.57 2.61 0.84
CA GLY A 27 -13.42 3.48 0.77
C GLY A 27 -12.19 2.85 1.42
N THR A 28 -11.03 3.45 1.22
CA THR A 28 -9.79 3.07 1.90
C THR A 28 -9.55 3.99 3.10
N MET A 29 -9.41 3.40 4.29
CA MET A 29 -9.00 4.13 5.49
C MET A 29 -7.52 3.88 5.77
N ARG A 30 -6.83 4.94 6.18
CA ARG A 30 -5.42 4.88 6.57
C ARG A 30 -5.25 5.53 7.94
N LEU A 31 -4.60 4.81 8.85
CA LEU A 31 -4.14 5.34 10.13
C LEU A 31 -2.65 5.62 10.00
N ASP A 32 -2.26 6.89 9.99
CA ASP A 32 -0.87 7.33 10.08
C ASP A 32 -0.50 7.51 11.56
N TYR A 33 0.66 7.00 11.95
CA TYR A 33 1.14 7.05 13.33
C TYR A 33 2.65 7.23 13.37
N TYR A 34 3.14 7.69 14.52
CA TYR A 34 4.57 7.73 14.82
C TYR A 34 4.96 6.52 15.65
N HIS A 35 6.03 5.87 15.24
CA HIS A 35 6.69 4.79 15.95
C HIS A 35 8.04 5.31 16.43
N THR A 36 8.18 5.48 17.75
CA THR A 36 9.33 6.11 18.40
C THR A 36 9.96 5.15 19.38
N GLY A 37 11.28 5.12 19.47
CA GLY A 37 11.94 4.32 20.49
C GLY A 37 13.41 4.04 20.20
N ASP A 38 13.90 2.98 20.84
CA ASP A 38 15.25 2.44 20.77
C ASP A 38 15.20 0.90 20.72
N ALA A 39 16.33 0.22 20.86
CA ALA A 39 16.38 -1.25 20.80
C ALA A 39 15.57 -1.98 21.88
N SER A 40 15.15 -1.28 22.97
CA SER A 40 14.52 -1.86 24.15
C SER A 40 13.11 -1.32 24.45
N HIS A 41 12.78 -0.14 23.94
CA HIS A 41 11.52 0.55 24.23
C HIS A 41 10.91 1.09 22.94
N GLU A 42 9.61 0.89 22.78
CA GLU A 42 8.86 1.46 21.65
C GLU A 42 7.57 2.14 22.14
N LEU A 43 7.24 3.26 21.53
CA LEU A 43 6.09 4.09 21.80
C LEU A 43 5.37 4.42 20.49
N PHE A 44 4.04 4.44 20.53
CA PHE A 44 3.19 4.74 19.39
C PHE A 44 2.30 5.93 19.68
N SER A 45 2.14 6.81 18.70
CA SER A 45 1.18 7.92 18.78
C SER A 45 0.49 8.15 17.43
N VAL A 46 -0.83 8.35 17.49
CA VAL A 46 -1.62 8.67 16.29
C VAL A 46 -1.16 10.01 15.74
N ASP A 47 -0.90 10.07 14.44
CA ASP A 47 -0.68 11.29 13.69
C ASP A 47 -2.01 11.79 13.09
N ARG A 48 -2.62 11.02 12.20
CA ARG A 48 -3.89 11.35 11.54
C ARG A 48 -4.62 10.10 11.08
N ILE A 49 -5.92 10.25 10.83
CA ILE A 49 -6.74 9.25 10.17
C ILE A 49 -7.20 9.85 8.86
N VAL A 50 -7.03 9.11 7.75
CA VAL A 50 -7.27 9.60 6.39
C VAL A 50 -8.25 8.67 5.67
N ILE A 51 -9.17 9.25 4.90
CA ILE A 51 -9.90 8.54 3.84
C ILE A 51 -9.20 8.82 2.51
N GLU A 52 -8.59 7.79 1.94
CA GLU A 52 -7.89 7.93 0.64
C GLU A 52 -8.86 8.20 -0.51
N PRO A 53 -8.41 8.86 -1.60
CA PRO A 53 -9.29 9.26 -2.72
C PRO A 53 -9.96 8.11 -3.47
N LEU A 54 -9.35 6.90 -3.44
CA LEU A 54 -9.82 5.74 -4.19
C LEU A 54 -10.48 4.70 -3.27
N PRO A 55 -11.40 3.88 -3.82
CA PRO A 55 -11.95 2.74 -3.12
C PRO A 55 -10.86 1.75 -2.69
N TRP A 56 -11.20 0.87 -1.75
CA TRP A 56 -10.34 -0.24 -1.35
C TRP A 56 -10.04 -1.16 -2.55
N PRO A 57 -8.79 -1.39 -2.92
CA PRO A 57 -8.44 -2.20 -4.09
C PRO A 57 -8.44 -3.71 -3.80
N GLY A 58 -8.23 -4.12 -2.55
CA GLY A 58 -8.02 -5.53 -2.20
C GLY A 58 -9.30 -6.37 -2.18
N ASP A 59 -9.10 -7.69 -2.22
CA ASP A 59 -10.17 -8.69 -2.19
C ASP A 59 -10.87 -8.72 -0.82
N LEU A 60 -12.13 -8.30 -0.78
CA LEU A 60 -12.95 -8.28 0.44
C LEU A 60 -13.34 -9.68 0.95
N THR A 61 -13.08 -10.72 0.20
CA THR A 61 -13.29 -12.12 0.65
C THR A 61 -12.08 -12.65 1.44
N LYS A 62 -10.94 -11.93 1.42
CA LYS A 62 -9.68 -12.29 2.06
C LYS A 62 -9.18 -11.18 3.00
N THR A 63 -10.05 -10.77 3.92
CA THR A 63 -9.74 -9.68 4.85
C THR A 63 -8.91 -10.11 6.05
N ILE A 64 -8.79 -11.40 6.31
CA ILE A 64 -8.05 -11.95 7.44
C ILE A 64 -6.76 -12.59 6.93
N ASP A 65 -5.63 -12.11 7.43
CA ASP A 65 -4.31 -12.67 7.14
C ASP A 65 -4.05 -13.88 8.07
N ASP A 66 -3.87 -15.04 7.47
CA ASP A 66 -3.55 -16.33 8.13
C ASP A 66 -2.13 -16.81 7.79
N THR A 67 -1.34 -15.99 7.10
CA THR A 67 0.02 -16.37 6.66
C THR A 67 1.02 -16.43 7.80
N ASN A 68 0.75 -15.78 8.92
CA ASN A 68 1.66 -15.66 10.06
C ASN A 68 3.05 -15.11 9.67
N LEU A 69 3.11 -14.15 8.71
CA LEU A 69 4.34 -13.52 8.25
C LEU A 69 4.50 -12.10 8.80
N GLY A 70 5.73 -11.56 8.76
CA GLY A 70 6.07 -10.21 9.23
C GLY A 70 6.56 -10.16 10.67
N ASN A 71 7.15 -9.02 11.05
CA ASN A 71 7.60 -8.74 12.41
C ASN A 71 6.51 -8.06 13.24
N TYR A 72 5.58 -7.41 12.55
CA TYR A 72 4.38 -6.79 13.12
C TYR A 72 3.13 -7.39 12.50
N PHE A 73 2.02 -7.25 13.23
CA PHE A 73 0.70 -7.68 12.78
C PHE A 73 -0.34 -6.71 13.32
N PHE A 74 -1.31 -6.31 12.51
CA PHE A 74 -2.40 -5.52 13.02
C PHE A 74 -3.75 -6.14 12.75
N GLU A 75 -4.68 -5.82 13.62
CA GLU A 75 -6.08 -6.19 13.51
C GLU A 75 -6.97 -4.96 13.63
N VAL A 76 -7.99 -4.92 12.78
CA VAL A 76 -9.13 -4.01 12.89
C VAL A 76 -10.27 -4.80 13.50
N ARG A 77 -10.64 -4.48 14.74
CA ARG A 77 -11.69 -5.20 15.47
C ARG A 77 -12.93 -4.34 15.65
N ASP A 78 -14.09 -4.90 15.41
CA ASP A 78 -15.36 -4.29 15.79
C ASP A 78 -15.35 -3.96 17.28
N GLN A 79 -15.62 -2.69 17.63
CA GLN A 79 -15.53 -2.24 19.01
C GLN A 79 -16.64 -2.84 19.89
N ALA A 80 -17.80 -3.17 19.34
CA ALA A 80 -18.94 -3.65 20.10
C ALA A 80 -18.81 -5.14 20.50
N ASN A 81 -18.21 -5.97 19.65
CA ASN A 81 -18.17 -7.43 19.86
C ASN A 81 -16.78 -8.05 19.76
N GLY A 82 -15.74 -7.26 19.41
CA GLY A 82 -14.36 -7.72 19.33
C GLY A 82 -14.03 -8.57 18.09
N ARG A 83 -14.97 -8.78 17.16
CA ARG A 83 -14.73 -9.56 15.94
C ARG A 83 -13.69 -8.89 15.07
N VAL A 84 -12.70 -9.64 14.59
CA VAL A 84 -11.72 -9.16 13.60
C VAL A 84 -12.41 -8.95 12.27
N LEU A 85 -12.32 -7.75 11.73
CA LEU A 85 -12.85 -7.34 10.43
C LEU A 85 -11.79 -7.38 9.34
N TYR A 86 -10.56 -7.04 9.71
CA TYR A 86 -9.40 -7.01 8.83
C TYR A 86 -8.14 -7.29 9.64
N SER A 87 -7.16 -7.97 9.04
CA SER A 87 -5.84 -8.15 9.64
C SER A 87 -4.75 -8.27 8.58
N ARG A 88 -3.52 -7.87 8.93
CA ARG A 88 -2.35 -7.97 8.06
C ARG A 88 -1.05 -8.05 8.85
N GLY A 89 -0.17 -8.98 8.43
CA GLY A 89 1.22 -9.02 8.86
C GLY A 89 2.08 -8.08 8.01
N PHE A 90 3.05 -7.41 8.61
CA PHE A 90 3.95 -6.49 7.92
C PHE A 90 5.29 -6.35 8.67
N SER A 91 6.26 -5.70 8.04
CA SER A 91 7.48 -5.20 8.68
C SER A 91 7.54 -3.68 8.53
N SER A 92 8.41 -3.03 9.30
CA SER A 92 8.52 -1.57 9.31
C SER A 92 9.97 -1.12 9.21
N VAL A 93 10.16 0.15 8.82
CA VAL A 93 11.49 0.76 8.79
C VAL A 93 12.09 0.84 10.20
N TYR A 94 11.25 1.14 11.21
CA TYR A 94 11.67 1.05 12.62
C TYR A 94 12.16 -0.36 12.97
N GLY A 95 11.43 -1.42 12.55
CA GLY A 95 11.79 -2.81 12.82
C GLY A 95 13.12 -3.24 12.20
N GLU A 96 13.53 -2.62 11.07
CA GLU A 96 14.87 -2.80 10.51
C GLU A 96 15.92 -2.01 11.32
N TRP A 97 15.62 -0.73 11.61
CA TRP A 97 16.54 0.15 12.33
C TRP A 97 16.90 -0.36 13.74
N ILE A 98 15.96 -0.93 14.50
CA ILE A 98 16.24 -1.43 15.86
C ILE A 98 17.29 -2.54 15.92
N THR A 99 17.64 -3.15 14.77
CA THR A 99 18.68 -4.17 14.66
C THR A 99 20.09 -3.57 14.52
N THR A 100 20.20 -2.24 14.37
CA THR A 100 21.47 -1.53 14.18
C THR A 100 22.17 -1.22 15.52
N GLU A 101 23.48 -0.95 15.46
CA GLU A 101 24.24 -0.50 16.64
C GLU A 101 23.74 0.87 17.14
N GLU A 102 23.28 1.75 16.24
CA GLU A 102 22.75 3.06 16.62
C GLU A 102 21.55 2.94 17.57
N ALA A 103 20.66 2.00 17.33
CA ALA A 103 19.45 1.80 18.15
C ALA A 103 19.75 1.42 19.60
N LYS A 104 20.97 0.98 19.91
CA LYS A 104 21.39 0.68 21.28
C LYS A 104 21.71 1.93 22.10
N THR A 105 21.93 3.07 21.44
CA THR A 105 22.42 4.30 22.07
C THR A 105 21.58 5.53 21.74
N ALA A 106 20.67 5.44 20.78
CA ALA A 106 19.83 6.55 20.34
C ALA A 106 18.37 6.11 20.21
N SER A 107 17.46 7.06 20.35
CA SER A 107 16.04 6.88 20.00
C SER A 107 15.75 7.60 18.69
N ARG A 108 14.93 6.99 17.84
CA ARG A 108 14.42 7.60 16.60
C ARG A 108 12.91 7.51 16.52
N THR A 109 12.34 8.36 15.65
CA THR A 109 10.91 8.37 15.31
C THR A 109 10.75 8.12 13.82
N PHE A 110 9.87 7.19 13.48
CA PHE A 110 9.48 6.87 12.12
C PHE A 110 7.99 7.14 11.93
N SER A 111 7.62 7.69 10.77
CA SER A 111 6.23 7.75 10.33
C SER A 111 5.85 6.42 9.69
N GLU A 112 4.75 5.83 10.11
CA GLU A 112 4.23 4.55 9.62
C GLU A 112 2.73 4.63 9.36
N SER A 113 2.17 3.66 8.63
CA SER A 113 0.74 3.66 8.30
C SER A 113 0.16 2.26 8.25
N LEU A 114 -1.08 2.14 8.72
CA LEU A 114 -1.93 0.97 8.52
C LEU A 114 -3.05 1.33 7.55
N ARG A 115 -3.30 0.48 6.53
CA ARG A 115 -4.38 0.63 5.55
C ARG A 115 -5.36 -0.52 5.66
N PHE A 116 -6.64 -0.20 5.57
CA PHE A 116 -7.74 -1.18 5.66
C PHE A 116 -9.02 -0.60 5.03
N PRO A 117 -10.01 -1.45 4.70
CA PRO A 117 -11.32 -0.97 4.24
C PRO A 117 -11.99 -0.08 5.29
N VAL A 118 -12.66 1.01 4.86
CA VAL A 118 -13.42 1.87 5.78
C VAL A 118 -14.45 1.03 6.54
N PRO A 119 -14.40 0.99 7.90
CA PRO A 119 -15.37 0.25 8.68
C PRO A 119 -16.71 1.01 8.75
N GLU A 120 -17.81 0.27 8.88
CA GLU A 120 -19.17 0.84 9.01
C GLU A 120 -19.46 1.40 10.42
N ALA A 121 -18.76 0.90 11.44
CA ALA A 121 -18.94 1.21 12.84
C ALA A 121 -17.60 1.44 13.55
N PRO A 122 -17.58 2.01 14.77
CA PRO A 122 -16.36 2.19 15.53
C PRO A 122 -15.56 0.91 15.71
N VAL A 123 -14.23 1.03 15.57
CA VAL A 123 -13.27 -0.09 15.63
C VAL A 123 -12.16 0.17 16.65
N LYS A 124 -11.61 -0.92 17.17
CA LYS A 124 -10.34 -0.95 17.90
C LYS A 124 -9.25 -1.46 16.94
N ILE A 125 -8.22 -0.68 16.73
CA ILE A 125 -7.00 -1.11 16.07
C ILE A 125 -6.11 -1.75 17.13
N VAL A 126 -5.59 -2.94 16.85
CA VAL A 126 -4.66 -3.68 17.70
C VAL A 126 -3.39 -3.90 16.93
N LEU A 127 -2.29 -3.33 17.39
CA LEU A 127 -0.95 -3.58 16.83
C LEU A 127 -0.23 -4.60 17.71
N LYS A 128 0.38 -5.57 17.05
CA LYS A 128 1.13 -6.64 17.69
C LYS A 128 2.55 -6.70 17.13
N ARG A 129 3.49 -7.14 17.95
CA ARG A 129 4.87 -7.45 17.54
C ARG A 129 5.14 -8.93 17.76
N ARG A 130 5.95 -9.52 16.87
CA ARG A 130 6.43 -10.89 17.03
C ARG A 130 7.46 -10.95 18.17
N ASP A 131 7.18 -11.81 19.13
CA ASP A 131 8.04 -12.09 20.26
C ASP A 131 8.07 -13.61 20.47
N GLU A 132 9.27 -14.21 20.46
CA GLU A 132 9.47 -15.66 20.57
C GLU A 132 8.58 -16.50 19.61
N GLY A 133 8.35 -15.99 18.40
CA GLY A 133 7.54 -16.66 17.37
C GLY A 133 6.04 -16.32 17.40
N GLU A 134 5.54 -15.76 18.49
CA GLU A 134 4.13 -15.42 18.66
C GLU A 134 3.88 -13.89 18.56
N PHE A 135 2.68 -13.51 18.13
CA PHE A 135 2.29 -12.10 18.07
C PHE A 135 1.69 -11.64 19.40
N ARG A 136 2.36 -10.69 20.09
CA ARG A 136 1.90 -10.06 21.33
C ARG A 136 1.42 -8.64 21.08
N GLU A 137 0.29 -8.26 21.71
CA GLU A 137 -0.26 -6.90 21.63
C GLU A 137 0.70 -5.91 22.29
N ILE A 138 1.05 -4.84 21.54
CA ILE A 138 1.97 -3.78 21.99
C ILE A 138 1.31 -2.41 22.01
N TRP A 139 0.28 -2.18 21.19
CA TRP A 139 -0.43 -0.91 21.14
C TRP A 139 -1.87 -1.07 20.65
N THR A 140 -2.74 -0.19 21.14
CA THR A 140 -4.11 -0.10 20.65
C THR A 140 -4.58 1.35 20.53
N THR A 141 -5.43 1.61 19.55
CA THR A 141 -6.16 2.87 19.43
C THR A 141 -7.58 2.60 18.94
N ARG A 142 -8.45 3.60 19.07
CA ARG A 142 -9.84 3.53 18.62
C ARG A 142 -10.08 4.50 17.49
N ILE A 143 -10.92 4.10 16.54
CA ILE A 143 -11.34 4.92 15.42
C ILE A 143 -12.86 4.86 15.32
N ASP A 144 -13.49 6.02 15.35
CA ASP A 144 -14.89 6.18 14.94
C ASP A 144 -14.88 6.68 13.48
N PRO A 145 -15.40 5.93 12.49
CA PRO A 145 -15.39 6.34 11.08
C PRO A 145 -16.23 7.61 10.83
N LYS A 146 -16.99 8.08 11.80
CA LYS A 146 -17.77 9.32 11.74
C LYS A 146 -17.11 10.50 12.45
N ASP A 147 -15.88 10.33 12.94
CA ASP A 147 -15.16 11.43 13.60
C ASP A 147 -14.90 12.56 12.59
N LYS A 148 -15.25 13.77 12.97
CA LYS A 148 -15.10 15.00 12.18
C LYS A 148 -13.64 15.38 11.87
N PHE A 149 -12.69 14.81 12.57
CA PHE A 149 -11.25 15.05 12.37
C PHE A 149 -10.60 14.07 11.39
N ILE A 150 -11.36 13.13 10.83
CA ILE A 150 -10.86 12.28 9.75
C ILE A 150 -10.61 13.16 8.52
N ASP A 151 -9.37 13.14 8.04
CA ASP A 151 -8.95 13.89 6.86
C ASP A 151 -9.42 13.17 5.59
N SER A 152 -10.34 13.79 4.87
CA SER A 152 -10.81 13.35 3.55
C SER A 152 -10.36 14.28 2.42
N SER A 153 -9.43 15.18 2.70
CA SER A 153 -8.85 16.07 1.69
C SER A 153 -8.02 15.24 0.69
N ARG A 154 -7.98 15.74 -0.57
CA ARG A 154 -7.14 15.11 -1.57
C ARG A 154 -5.70 15.63 -1.44
N PRO A 155 -4.70 14.73 -1.33
CA PRO A 155 -3.30 15.13 -1.37
C PRO A 155 -2.96 15.83 -2.69
N HIS A 156 -1.77 16.44 -2.75
CA HIS A 156 -1.26 16.97 -4.02
C HIS A 156 -1.06 15.87 -5.04
N SER A 157 -1.56 16.09 -6.28
CA SER A 157 -1.48 15.07 -7.34
C SER A 157 -0.03 14.81 -7.74
N PRO A 158 0.41 13.54 -7.80
CA PRO A 158 1.74 13.18 -8.30
C PRO A 158 1.87 13.25 -9.83
N GLY A 159 0.82 13.63 -10.51
CA GLY A 159 0.70 13.57 -11.96
C GLY A 159 -0.23 12.45 -12.43
N PRO A 160 -0.31 12.21 -13.75
CA PRO A 160 -1.22 11.21 -14.29
C PRO A 160 -0.77 9.78 -14.00
N LEU A 161 -1.74 8.93 -13.68
CA LEU A 161 -1.55 7.50 -13.49
C LEU A 161 -1.24 6.83 -14.84
N LEU A 162 -0.13 6.09 -14.88
CA LEU A 162 0.25 5.25 -16.00
C LEU A 162 -0.35 3.85 -15.83
N THR A 163 -1.13 3.38 -16.80
CA THR A 163 -1.54 1.98 -16.86
C THR A 163 -0.47 1.20 -17.64
N ILE A 164 0.28 0.34 -16.95
CA ILE A 164 1.31 -0.52 -17.57
C ILE A 164 0.66 -1.83 -18.01
N GLN A 165 -0.08 -2.47 -17.11
CA GLN A 165 -0.85 -3.67 -17.40
C GLN A 165 -2.18 -3.62 -16.64
N LYS A 166 -3.30 -3.94 -17.34
CA LYS A 166 -4.61 -4.12 -16.71
C LYS A 166 -5.17 -5.48 -17.09
N SER A 167 -5.27 -6.38 -16.12
CA SER A 167 -5.78 -7.75 -16.30
C SER A 167 -7.21 -7.92 -15.77
N GLY A 168 -7.71 -6.94 -15.02
CA GLY A 168 -9.08 -6.96 -14.48
C GLY A 168 -9.35 -5.82 -13.51
N GLU A 169 -10.45 -5.94 -12.78
CA GLU A 169 -10.81 -4.96 -11.73
C GLU A 169 -9.94 -5.16 -10.48
N PRO A 170 -9.53 -4.08 -9.81
CA PRO A 170 -8.64 -4.14 -8.65
C PRO A 170 -9.08 -5.18 -7.60
N ALA A 171 -10.34 -5.18 -7.20
CA ALA A 171 -10.88 -6.11 -6.19
C ALA A 171 -10.70 -7.61 -6.51
N THR A 172 -10.27 -7.97 -7.73
CA THR A 172 -10.08 -9.35 -8.19
C THR A 172 -8.67 -9.66 -8.67
N LYS A 173 -7.78 -8.69 -8.60
CA LYS A 173 -6.39 -8.78 -9.05
C LYS A 173 -5.45 -8.32 -7.95
N VAL A 174 -4.18 -8.57 -8.13
CA VAL A 174 -3.12 -8.00 -7.31
C VAL A 174 -2.69 -6.69 -7.97
N ASP A 175 -2.82 -5.58 -7.26
CA ASP A 175 -2.46 -4.27 -7.78
C ASP A 175 -1.04 -3.90 -7.33
N LEU A 176 -0.08 -3.98 -8.28
CA LEU A 176 1.30 -3.54 -8.10
C LEU A 176 1.42 -2.09 -8.59
N LEU A 177 1.84 -1.20 -7.71
CA LEU A 177 2.16 0.19 -8.03
C LEU A 177 3.67 0.37 -8.11
N ILE A 178 4.17 0.79 -9.29
CA ILE A 178 5.55 1.23 -9.48
C ILE A 178 5.59 2.74 -9.31
N MET A 179 6.34 3.20 -8.31
CA MET A 179 6.53 4.64 -8.04
C MET A 179 7.93 5.07 -8.42
N GLY A 180 8.05 6.10 -9.26
CA GLY A 180 9.34 6.69 -9.61
C GLY A 180 9.86 7.61 -8.52
N ASP A 181 11.15 7.50 -8.17
CA ASP A 181 11.84 8.50 -7.36
C ASP A 181 13.16 8.92 -8.01
N GLY A 182 13.49 10.21 -7.91
CA GLY A 182 14.67 10.77 -8.57
C GLY A 182 14.49 11.09 -10.06
N TYR A 183 13.29 11.01 -10.61
CA TYR A 183 13.00 11.42 -11.99
C TYR A 183 12.45 12.86 -12.01
N THR A 184 13.11 13.74 -12.75
CA THR A 184 12.61 15.11 -13.00
C THR A 184 11.40 15.09 -13.93
N ALA A 185 10.69 16.21 -14.05
CA ALA A 185 9.58 16.36 -15.00
C ALA A 185 10.01 16.08 -16.46
N ALA A 186 11.27 16.40 -16.81
CA ALA A 186 11.83 16.13 -18.15
C ALA A 186 12.13 14.64 -18.38
N GLU A 187 12.33 13.87 -17.32
CA GLU A 187 12.65 12.44 -17.36
C GLU A 187 11.42 11.51 -17.25
N ARG A 188 10.23 12.09 -17.36
CA ARG A 188 8.99 11.30 -17.29
C ARG A 188 8.97 10.14 -18.30
N THR A 189 9.38 10.37 -19.55
CA THR A 189 9.44 9.32 -20.56
C THR A 189 10.45 8.23 -20.19
N LYS A 190 11.57 8.61 -19.55
CA LYS A 190 12.53 7.63 -19.01
C LYS A 190 11.84 6.74 -17.97
N PHE A 191 11.16 7.34 -16.97
CA PHE A 191 10.41 6.57 -15.98
C PHE A 191 9.42 5.60 -16.63
N GLU A 192 8.63 6.06 -17.62
CA GLU A 192 7.63 5.20 -18.27
C GLU A 192 8.29 3.98 -18.96
N ASN A 193 9.46 4.17 -19.59
CA ASN A 193 10.22 3.11 -20.21
C ASN A 193 10.82 2.16 -19.16
N ASP A 194 11.43 2.70 -18.12
CA ASP A 194 12.06 1.93 -17.04
C ASP A 194 11.01 1.09 -16.30
N ALA A 195 9.83 1.66 -15.98
CA ALA A 195 8.74 0.95 -15.33
C ALA A 195 8.15 -0.19 -16.17
N ARG A 196 8.05 0.00 -17.50
CA ARG A 196 7.66 -1.07 -18.43
C ARG A 196 8.72 -2.15 -18.51
N HIS A 197 9.99 -1.77 -18.58
CA HIS A 197 11.11 -2.71 -18.63
C HIS A 197 11.17 -3.55 -17.35
N PHE A 198 11.09 -2.93 -16.18
CA PHE A 198 11.01 -3.63 -14.91
C PHE A 198 9.84 -4.63 -14.88
N THR A 199 8.66 -4.20 -15.33
CA THR A 199 7.47 -5.06 -15.40
C THR A 199 7.71 -6.29 -16.26
N GLU A 200 8.31 -6.14 -17.44
CA GLU A 200 8.63 -7.27 -18.30
C GLU A 200 9.65 -8.22 -17.65
N ILE A 201 10.70 -7.69 -17.00
CA ILE A 201 11.67 -8.52 -16.27
C ILE A 201 10.99 -9.30 -15.15
N LEU A 202 10.15 -8.64 -14.32
CA LEU A 202 9.40 -9.30 -13.24
C LEU A 202 8.63 -10.51 -13.76
N PHE A 203 7.90 -10.33 -14.87
CA PHE A 203 7.09 -11.40 -15.45
C PHE A 203 7.88 -12.41 -16.32
N THR A 204 9.21 -12.36 -16.34
CA THR A 204 10.04 -13.47 -16.80
C THR A 204 10.37 -14.48 -15.69
N ARG A 205 10.17 -14.11 -14.42
CA ARG A 205 10.57 -14.89 -13.25
C ARG A 205 9.39 -15.66 -12.65
N SER A 206 9.62 -16.94 -12.30
CA SER A 206 8.67 -17.72 -11.51
C SER A 206 8.66 -17.18 -10.05
N PRO A 207 7.48 -17.09 -9.40
CA PRO A 207 6.15 -17.53 -9.83
C PRO A 207 5.35 -16.44 -10.60
N PHE A 208 5.91 -15.25 -10.83
CA PHE A 208 5.22 -14.11 -11.45
C PHE A 208 4.87 -14.38 -12.92
N ARG A 209 5.76 -15.09 -13.64
CA ARG A 209 5.54 -15.46 -15.04
C ARG A 209 4.24 -16.25 -15.21
N GLU A 210 4.02 -17.26 -14.39
CA GLU A 210 2.86 -18.14 -14.43
C GLU A 210 1.57 -17.44 -13.97
N ARG A 211 1.74 -16.39 -13.15
CA ARG A 211 0.66 -15.64 -12.52
C ARG A 211 0.43 -14.25 -13.13
N ARG A 212 1.07 -13.94 -14.26
CA ARG A 212 1.03 -12.60 -14.89
C ARG A 212 -0.41 -12.05 -15.05
N ALA A 213 -1.37 -12.91 -15.43
CA ALA A 213 -2.77 -12.52 -15.59
C ALA A 213 -3.50 -12.18 -14.27
N ASP A 214 -2.88 -12.47 -13.13
CA ASP A 214 -3.45 -12.13 -11.81
C ASP A 214 -3.08 -10.70 -11.37
N PHE A 215 -2.23 -9.99 -12.12
CA PHE A 215 -1.73 -8.67 -11.76
C PHE A 215 -2.31 -7.55 -12.63
N ASN A 216 -2.65 -6.44 -11.98
CA ASN A 216 -2.61 -5.12 -12.59
C ASN A 216 -1.28 -4.44 -12.22
N VAL A 217 -0.72 -3.63 -13.13
CA VAL A 217 0.50 -2.86 -12.87
C VAL A 217 0.25 -1.40 -13.25
N TRP A 218 0.48 -0.54 -12.29
CA TRP A 218 0.28 0.91 -12.38
C TRP A 218 1.61 1.63 -12.20
N GLY A 219 1.74 2.83 -12.75
CA GLY A 219 2.91 3.68 -12.57
C GLY A 219 2.53 5.09 -12.14
N LEU A 220 3.23 5.63 -11.13
CA LEU A 220 3.16 7.02 -10.71
C LEU A 220 4.57 7.58 -10.56
N CYS A 221 4.78 8.81 -11.03
CA CYS A 221 6.07 9.47 -10.94
C CYS A 221 5.89 10.93 -10.55
N PRO A 222 5.85 11.23 -9.25
CA PRO A 222 5.92 12.62 -8.81
C PRO A 222 7.28 13.20 -9.23
N PRO A 223 7.32 14.40 -9.84
CA PRO A 223 8.55 14.94 -10.38
C PRO A 223 9.52 15.36 -9.27
N SER A 224 10.78 14.94 -9.38
CA SER A 224 11.89 15.39 -8.54
C SER A 224 12.39 16.78 -8.95
N GLU A 225 12.94 17.53 -8.00
CA GLU A 225 13.61 18.80 -8.30
C GLU A 225 14.92 18.55 -9.08
N GLU A 226 15.61 17.45 -8.76
CA GLU A 226 16.88 17.04 -9.34
C GLU A 226 16.83 15.58 -9.78
N SER A 227 17.63 15.23 -10.79
CA SER A 227 17.78 13.84 -11.24
C SER A 227 18.61 13.01 -10.25
N GLY A 228 18.18 11.78 -10.01
CA GLY A 228 18.83 10.85 -9.08
C GLY A 228 18.36 11.03 -7.62
N ILE A 229 18.92 10.23 -6.73
CA ILE A 229 18.63 10.21 -5.29
C ILE A 229 19.87 10.47 -4.45
N SER A 230 19.68 10.65 -3.15
CA SER A 230 20.79 10.87 -2.21
C SER A 230 21.70 9.65 -2.08
N ARG A 231 23.01 9.91 -1.95
CA ARG A 231 24.06 8.94 -1.60
C ARG A 231 25.05 9.61 -0.65
N PRO A 232 24.73 9.63 0.66
CA PRO A 232 25.50 10.39 1.66
C PRO A 232 26.98 10.03 1.74
N SER A 233 27.34 8.73 1.57
CA SER A 233 28.75 8.28 1.55
C SER A 233 29.58 8.95 0.45
N ASN A 234 28.94 9.43 -0.62
CA ASN A 234 29.59 10.14 -1.71
C ASN A 234 29.38 11.67 -1.64
N GLY A 235 28.81 12.19 -0.54
CA GLY A 235 28.47 13.61 -0.39
C GLY A 235 27.33 14.07 -1.32
N ILE A 236 26.54 13.15 -1.87
CA ILE A 236 25.42 13.46 -2.76
C ILE A 236 24.15 13.56 -1.93
N HIS A 237 23.53 14.74 -1.95
CA HIS A 237 22.24 15.01 -1.33
C HIS A 237 21.26 15.54 -2.37
N ARG A 238 20.14 14.87 -2.58
CA ARG A 238 19.12 15.20 -3.57
C ARG A 238 17.75 15.35 -2.91
N ARG A 239 16.95 16.26 -3.44
CA ARG A 239 15.54 16.41 -3.07
C ARG A 239 14.69 15.64 -4.03
N SER A 240 14.24 14.47 -3.60
CA SER A 240 13.27 13.67 -4.36
C SER A 240 11.95 13.56 -3.59
N PRO A 241 10.83 13.37 -4.28
CA PRO A 241 9.50 13.37 -3.67
C PRO A 241 9.29 12.27 -2.63
N LEU A 242 9.92 11.12 -2.81
CA LEU A 242 9.84 10.00 -1.88
C LEU A 242 11.02 9.95 -0.91
N GLY A 243 12.04 10.81 -1.09
CA GLY A 243 13.19 10.88 -0.18
C GLY A 243 14.00 9.59 -0.09
N THR A 244 14.04 8.77 -1.15
CA THR A 244 14.86 7.55 -1.14
C THR A 244 16.34 7.91 -1.06
N THR A 245 17.09 7.09 -0.31
CA THR A 245 18.53 7.29 -0.14
C THR A 245 19.27 5.96 -0.11
N TYR A 246 20.45 5.93 -0.74
CA TYR A 246 21.45 4.90 -0.47
C TYR A 246 21.98 5.02 0.95
N ASP A 247 22.88 4.14 1.32
CA ASP A 247 23.58 4.12 2.60
C ASP A 247 22.65 3.96 3.82
N THR A 248 21.43 3.49 3.62
CA THR A 248 20.49 3.27 4.71
C THR A 248 21.08 2.28 5.72
N PHE A 249 21.07 2.69 7.00
CA PHE A 249 21.63 1.91 8.11
C PHE A 249 23.08 1.46 7.88
N ASP A 250 23.93 2.38 7.35
CA ASP A 250 25.35 2.18 7.05
C ASP A 250 25.62 1.05 6.03
N THR A 251 24.62 0.70 5.21
CA THR A 251 24.75 -0.31 4.16
C THR A 251 24.70 0.35 2.79
N GLU A 252 25.84 0.42 2.11
CA GLU A 252 26.08 1.24 0.90
C GLU A 252 25.02 1.04 -0.19
N ARG A 253 24.60 -0.19 -0.46
CA ARG A 253 23.62 -0.52 -1.50
C ARG A 253 22.18 -0.57 -1.02
N TYR A 254 21.94 -0.39 0.29
CA TYR A 254 20.59 -0.48 0.86
C TYR A 254 19.87 0.85 0.66
N ILE A 255 18.74 0.79 -0.04
CA ILE A 255 17.94 1.96 -0.38
C ILE A 255 16.59 1.83 0.33
N LEU A 256 16.27 2.79 1.19
CA LEU A 256 14.94 2.95 1.78
C LEU A 256 14.49 4.41 1.71
N THR A 257 13.25 4.65 2.10
CA THR A 257 12.71 5.98 2.36
C THR A 257 12.16 6.10 3.78
N PRO A 258 12.48 7.18 4.53
CA PRO A 258 11.82 7.53 5.78
C PRO A 258 10.50 8.32 5.54
N GLU A 259 10.24 8.78 4.31
CA GLU A 259 9.15 9.70 3.97
C GLU A 259 7.82 8.95 3.74
N ASN A 260 7.40 8.12 4.71
CA ASN A 260 6.20 7.31 4.61
C ASN A 260 4.94 8.14 4.29
N ARG A 261 4.82 9.37 4.86
CA ARG A 261 3.67 10.24 4.58
C ARG A 261 3.58 10.60 3.10
N ALA A 262 4.70 11.05 2.50
CA ALA A 262 4.75 11.39 1.07
C ALA A 262 4.48 10.15 0.21
N LEU A 263 5.10 9.01 0.54
CA LEU A 263 4.87 7.74 -0.13
C LEU A 263 3.37 7.39 -0.18
N ARG A 264 2.69 7.43 0.98
CA ARG A 264 1.28 7.06 1.09
C ARG A 264 0.35 8.08 0.43
N ASP A 265 0.64 9.37 0.57
CA ASP A 265 -0.17 10.43 -0.04
C ASP A 265 -0.13 10.35 -1.56
N TYR A 266 1.05 10.14 -2.17
CA TYR A 266 1.15 9.95 -3.62
C TYR A 266 0.55 8.61 -4.07
N ALA A 267 0.85 7.51 -3.38
CA ALA A 267 0.32 6.18 -3.73
C ALA A 267 -1.22 6.14 -3.72
N SER A 268 -1.87 6.95 -2.88
CA SER A 268 -3.34 7.01 -2.77
C SER A 268 -4.07 7.39 -4.08
N TYR A 269 -3.34 7.84 -5.10
CA TYR A 269 -3.86 8.14 -6.44
C TYR A 269 -3.90 6.92 -7.38
N ALA A 270 -3.44 5.76 -6.92
CA ALA A 270 -3.53 4.50 -7.65
C ALA A 270 -4.23 3.43 -6.80
N PRO A 271 -4.92 2.46 -7.41
CA PRO A 271 -5.20 1.21 -6.72
C PRO A 271 -3.87 0.53 -6.43
N TYR A 272 -3.64 0.08 -5.18
CA TYR A 272 -2.44 -0.69 -4.87
C TYR A 272 -2.59 -1.55 -3.62
N GLU A 273 -1.98 -2.72 -3.66
CA GLU A 273 -1.72 -3.57 -2.52
C GLU A 273 -0.21 -3.61 -2.22
N PHE A 274 0.62 -3.56 -3.27
CA PHE A 274 2.08 -3.58 -3.18
C PHE A 274 2.68 -2.37 -3.90
N ILE A 275 3.80 -1.87 -3.34
CA ILE A 275 4.55 -0.75 -3.90
C ILE A 275 5.97 -1.21 -4.22
N GLU A 276 6.40 -0.93 -5.45
CA GLU A 276 7.80 -0.96 -5.86
C GLU A 276 8.26 0.47 -6.16
N ILE A 277 9.31 0.93 -5.49
CA ILE A 277 9.92 2.25 -5.78
C ILE A 277 11.06 2.03 -6.76
N LEU A 278 10.86 2.50 -7.98
CA LEU A 278 11.86 2.47 -9.03
C LEU A 278 12.71 3.74 -8.95
N VAL A 279 13.97 3.57 -8.62
CA VAL A 279 14.90 4.66 -8.36
C VAL A 279 15.66 5.03 -9.63
N ASN A 280 15.69 6.32 -9.99
CA ASN A 280 16.49 6.84 -11.11
C ASN A 280 17.99 6.84 -10.73
N GLY A 281 18.65 5.73 -10.97
CA GLY A 281 20.06 5.54 -10.65
C GLY A 281 20.67 4.36 -11.37
N ALA A 282 21.96 4.52 -11.76
CA ALA A 282 22.74 3.50 -12.45
C ALA A 282 23.58 2.63 -11.50
N THR A 283 23.68 3.01 -10.23
CA THR A 283 24.42 2.21 -9.25
C THR A 283 23.50 1.14 -8.67
N TYR A 284 23.93 -0.11 -8.71
CA TYR A 284 23.19 -1.22 -8.13
C TYR A 284 22.82 -0.95 -6.67
N GLY A 285 21.54 -1.10 -6.35
CA GLY A 285 21.01 -0.96 -5.01
C GLY A 285 19.52 -1.29 -4.95
N GLY A 286 19.05 -1.47 -3.74
CA GLY A 286 17.64 -1.76 -3.47
C GLY A 286 17.45 -2.22 -2.04
N GLY A 287 16.19 -2.49 -1.70
CA GLY A 287 15.80 -2.97 -0.38
C GLY A 287 14.35 -3.39 -0.38
N GLY A 288 13.87 -3.88 0.75
CA GLY A 288 12.46 -4.26 0.85
C GLY A 288 12.03 -4.45 2.28
N ILE A 289 10.85 -3.92 2.58
CA ILE A 289 10.18 -4.06 3.87
C ILE A 289 8.86 -4.79 3.62
N PHE A 290 8.71 -5.95 4.22
CA PHE A 290 7.58 -6.85 3.97
C PHE A 290 6.23 -6.16 4.14
N ASN A 291 5.38 -6.23 3.11
CA ASN A 291 4.05 -5.58 3.03
C ASN A 291 4.05 -4.06 3.23
N LEU A 292 5.21 -3.40 3.04
CA LEU A 292 5.31 -1.95 3.08
C LEU A 292 5.69 -1.39 1.70
N TYR A 293 6.89 -1.65 1.23
CA TYR A 293 7.39 -1.37 -0.13
C TYR A 293 8.70 -2.13 -0.40
N ALA A 294 9.08 -2.21 -1.67
CA ALA A 294 10.43 -2.56 -2.09
C ALA A 294 11.03 -1.42 -2.93
N THR A 295 12.35 -1.42 -3.08
CA THR A 295 13.09 -0.44 -3.87
C THR A 295 14.08 -1.14 -4.79
N VAL A 296 14.25 -0.64 -6.00
CA VAL A 296 15.22 -1.13 -6.97
C VAL A 296 15.70 0.00 -7.86
N THR A 297 16.96 -0.06 -8.29
CA THR A 297 17.52 0.89 -9.25
C THR A 297 17.16 0.50 -10.68
N ALA A 298 16.81 1.50 -11.52
CA ALA A 298 16.26 1.27 -12.85
C ALA A 298 17.26 0.66 -13.85
N ASP A 299 18.55 1.01 -13.71
CA ASP A 299 19.60 0.65 -14.68
C ASP A 299 20.52 -0.47 -14.15
N SER A 300 20.12 -1.24 -13.15
CA SER A 300 20.96 -2.29 -12.51
C SER A 300 20.52 -3.71 -12.85
#